data_0c9157b9400357641f6750f66b0127d5
#
_entry.id   0c9157b9400357641f6750f66b0127d5
#
_cell.length_a   1.000
_cell.length_b   1.000
_cell.length_c   1.000
_cell.angle_alpha   90.00
_cell.angle_beta   90.00
_cell.angle_gamma   90.00
#
_symmetry.space_group_name_H-M   'P 1'
#
loop_
_entity.id
_entity.type
_entity.pdbx_description
1 polymer ?
#
loop_
_entity_poly.entity_id
_entity_poly.type
_entity_poly.pdbx_seq_one_letter_code
_entity_poly.pdbx_strand_id
1 'polypeptide(L)' 'VATTAVTIIKVLGTSEESWQDAAEEAFRQASQTVDDISGVEIEDWTANVEDGEIQEYHATAGIAFPVRDEQ' A
#
# COMPACT_ATOMS: atom_id res chain seq x y z
N VAL A 1 -7.25 -30.41 2.72
CA VAL A 1 -6.63 -29.24 2.10
C VAL A 1 -7.43 -28.00 2.41
N ALA A 2 -6.77 -27.02 2.93
CA ALA A 2 -7.43 -25.77 3.25
C ALA A 2 -7.41 -24.85 2.05
N THR A 3 -8.54 -24.23 1.81
CA THR A 3 -8.63 -23.18 0.79
C THR A 3 -8.59 -21.84 1.52
N THR A 4 -7.69 -20.99 1.10
CA THR A 4 -7.49 -19.71 1.74
C THR A 4 -7.81 -18.59 0.77
N ALA A 5 -8.53 -17.60 1.25
CA ALA A 5 -8.81 -16.40 0.48
C ALA A 5 -8.06 -15.23 1.11
N VAL A 6 -7.64 -14.32 0.25
CA VAL A 6 -6.91 -13.14 0.68
C VAL A 6 -7.64 -11.93 0.14
N THR A 7 -7.87 -10.97 1.01
CA THR A 7 -8.46 -9.69 0.61
C THR A 7 -7.36 -8.71 0.31
N ILE A 8 -7.53 -7.96 -0.77
CA ILE A 8 -6.56 -6.94 -1.14
C ILE A 8 -7.26 -5.59 -1.20
N ILE A 9 -6.73 -4.63 -0.47
CA ILE A 9 -7.22 -3.27 -0.53
C ILE A 9 -6.13 -2.38 -1.11
N LYS A 10 -6.52 -1.31 -1.74
CA LYS A 10 -5.58 -0.39 -2.35
C LYS A 10 -5.43 0.86 -1.50
N VAL A 11 -4.20 1.23 -1.25
CA VAL A 11 -3.88 2.41 -0.46
C VAL A 11 -2.86 3.23 -1.24
N LEU A 12 -3.10 4.53 -1.35
CA LEU A 12 -2.17 5.43 -2.00
C LEU A 12 -1.33 6.09 -0.92
N GLY A 13 -0.04 5.79 -0.93
CA GLY A 13 0.90 6.45 -0.03
C GLY A 13 1.56 7.61 -0.74
N THR A 14 1.84 8.66 -0.01
CA THR A 14 2.50 9.83 -0.56
C THR A 14 3.70 10.21 0.29
N SER A 15 4.67 10.84 -0.35
CA SER A 15 5.87 11.29 0.34
C SER A 15 6.53 12.38 -0.47
N GLU A 16 7.14 13.33 0.22
CA GLU A 16 7.95 14.34 -0.45
C GLU A 16 9.40 13.88 -0.59
N GLU A 17 9.74 12.71 -0.04
CA GLU A 17 11.12 12.23 0.02
C GLU A 17 11.45 11.26 -1.11
N SER A 18 10.64 10.22 -1.29
CA SER A 18 10.96 9.18 -2.26
C SER A 18 9.77 8.27 -2.46
N TRP A 19 9.83 7.47 -3.54
CA TRP A 19 8.82 6.45 -3.76
C TRP A 19 8.85 5.37 -2.69
N GLN A 20 10.05 5.00 -2.25
CA GLN A 20 10.16 4.00 -1.21
C GLN A 20 9.47 4.46 0.06
N ASP A 21 9.67 5.73 0.41
CA ASP A 21 9.04 6.28 1.60
C ASP A 21 7.52 6.34 1.42
N ALA A 22 7.06 6.64 0.20
CA ALA A 22 5.63 6.65 -0.08
C ALA A 22 5.02 5.26 0.10
N ALA A 23 5.74 4.23 -0.33
CA ALA A 23 5.27 2.86 -0.17
C ALA A 23 5.20 2.48 1.31
N GLU A 24 6.20 2.87 2.08
CA GLU A 24 6.21 2.58 3.50
C GLU A 24 5.09 3.32 4.22
N GLU A 25 4.78 4.53 3.77
CA GLU A 25 3.68 5.27 4.35
C GLU A 25 2.34 4.59 4.08
N ALA A 26 2.17 4.05 2.86
CA ALA A 26 0.96 3.31 2.55
C ALA A 26 0.79 2.12 3.48
N PHE A 27 1.87 1.39 3.72
CA PHE A 27 1.83 0.26 4.63
C PHE A 27 1.54 0.70 6.05
N ARG A 28 2.17 1.78 6.49
CA ARG A 28 1.98 2.28 7.85
C ARG A 28 0.53 2.67 8.10
N GLN A 29 -0.08 3.35 7.13
CA GLN A 29 -1.47 3.75 7.28
C GLN A 29 -2.39 2.54 7.31
N ALA A 30 -2.13 1.58 6.44
CA ALA A 30 -2.95 0.38 6.38
C ALA A 30 -2.85 -0.42 7.68
N SER A 31 -1.66 -0.48 8.27
CA SER A 31 -1.46 -1.28 9.47
C SER A 31 -2.15 -0.70 10.69
N GLN A 32 -2.64 0.54 10.61
CA GLN A 32 -3.37 1.13 11.71
C GLN A 32 -4.80 0.58 11.81
N THR A 33 -5.34 0.08 10.71
CA THR A 33 -6.70 -0.41 10.70
C THR A 33 -6.83 -1.89 10.34
N VAL A 34 -5.77 -2.47 9.79
CA VAL A 34 -5.79 -3.87 9.34
C VAL A 34 -4.73 -4.63 10.10
N ASP A 35 -5.15 -5.70 10.76
CA ASP A 35 -4.22 -6.61 11.43
C ASP A 35 -3.79 -7.71 10.49
N ASP A 36 -2.66 -8.30 10.79
CA ASP A 36 -2.20 -9.52 10.09
C ASP A 36 -2.01 -9.31 8.61
N ILE A 37 -1.42 -8.17 8.24
CA ILE A 37 -1.09 -7.95 6.84
C ILE A 37 -0.06 -8.99 6.42
N SER A 38 -0.37 -9.73 5.37
CA SER A 38 0.50 -10.80 4.90
C SER A 38 1.35 -10.41 3.71
N GLY A 39 1.01 -9.33 3.01
CA GLY A 39 1.81 -8.91 1.89
C GLY A 39 1.48 -7.52 1.42
N VAL A 40 2.43 -6.93 0.71
CA VAL A 40 2.26 -5.60 0.12
C VAL A 40 2.78 -5.69 -1.31
N GLU A 41 1.97 -5.23 -2.24
CA GLU A 41 2.34 -5.21 -3.65
C GLU A 41 2.23 -3.78 -4.14
N ILE A 42 3.27 -3.28 -4.80
CA ILE A 42 3.23 -1.94 -5.35
C ILE A 42 2.77 -2.05 -6.79
N GLU A 43 1.65 -1.41 -7.09
CA GLU A 43 1.05 -1.49 -8.42
C GLU A 43 1.49 -0.36 -9.33
N ASP A 44 1.63 0.83 -8.78
CA ASP A 44 1.97 2.01 -9.56
C ASP A 44 2.89 2.93 -8.78
N TRP A 45 3.77 3.55 -9.52
CA TRP A 45 4.65 4.59 -8.99
C TRP A 45 4.38 5.85 -9.80
N THR A 46 3.91 6.90 -9.15
CA THR A 46 3.60 8.15 -9.84
C THR A 46 4.18 9.32 -9.05
N ALA A 47 4.10 10.50 -9.63
CA ALA A 47 4.60 11.69 -8.96
C ALA A 47 3.90 12.91 -9.51
N ASN A 48 3.76 13.92 -8.67
CA ASN A 48 3.30 15.24 -9.11
C ASN A 48 4.49 16.08 -9.46
N VAL A 49 4.38 16.77 -10.59
CA VAL A 49 5.45 17.63 -11.08
C VAL A 49 4.92 19.05 -11.22
N GLU A 50 5.66 20.02 -10.66
CA GLU A 50 5.35 21.42 -10.83
C GLU A 50 6.65 22.16 -11.12
N ASP A 51 6.60 23.05 -12.10
CA ASP A 51 7.75 23.88 -12.46
C ASP A 51 8.99 23.03 -12.75
N GLY A 52 8.78 21.87 -13.38
CA GLY A 52 9.87 21.00 -13.77
C GLY A 52 10.49 20.21 -12.63
N GLU A 53 9.86 20.19 -11.48
CA GLU A 53 10.39 19.48 -10.32
C GLU A 53 9.34 18.55 -9.74
N ILE A 54 9.79 17.41 -9.26
CA ILE A 54 8.90 16.48 -8.58
C ILE A 54 8.59 17.03 -7.20
N GLN A 55 7.30 17.25 -6.94
CA GLN A 55 6.87 17.80 -5.67
C GLN A 55 6.47 16.71 -4.69
N GLU A 56 5.91 15.63 -5.19
CA GLU A 56 5.40 14.60 -4.31
C GLU A 56 5.44 13.27 -5.02
N TYR A 57 5.89 12.23 -4.32
CA TYR A 57 5.94 10.87 -4.83
C TYR A 57 4.71 10.11 -4.35
N HIS A 58 4.14 9.29 -5.21
CA HIS A 58 2.97 8.49 -4.89
C HIS A 58 3.25 7.03 -5.18
N ALA A 59 2.85 6.15 -4.27
CA ALA A 59 2.94 4.72 -4.49
C ALA A 59 1.59 4.11 -4.19
N THR A 60 1.03 3.41 -5.18
CA THR A 60 -0.23 2.70 -4.98
C THR A 60 0.09 1.29 -4.54
N ALA A 61 -0.30 0.97 -3.33
CA ALA A 61 0.03 -0.31 -2.71
C ALA A 61 -1.22 -1.17 -2.58
N GLY A 62 -1.10 -2.43 -2.95
CA GLY A 62 -2.12 -3.42 -2.65
C GLY A 62 -1.75 -4.09 -1.34
N ILE A 63 -2.61 -3.95 -0.36
CA ILE A 63 -2.37 -4.52 0.97
C ILE A 63 -3.16 -5.81 1.07
N ALA A 64 -2.46 -6.91 1.26
CA ALA A 64 -3.07 -8.23 1.31
C ALA A 64 -3.17 -8.70 2.75
N PHE A 65 -4.33 -9.22 3.11
CA PHE A 65 -4.50 -9.80 4.43
C PHE A 65 -5.47 -10.97 4.32
N PRO A 66 -5.26 -12.01 5.15
CA PRO A 66 -6.10 -13.21 5.04
C PRO A 66 -7.51 -12.95 5.52
N VAL A 67 -8.44 -13.59 4.84
CA VAL A 67 -9.83 -13.56 5.26
C VAL A 67 -10.02 -14.69 6.26
N ARG A 68 -10.52 -14.33 7.42
CA ARG A 68 -10.79 -15.34 8.43
C ARG A 68 -12.21 -15.85 8.24
N ASP A 69 -12.30 -17.15 8.10
CA ASP A 69 -13.58 -17.80 7.95
C ASP A 69 -13.91 -18.52 9.25
N GLU A 70 -14.69 -17.87 10.06
CA GLU A 70 -15.02 -18.39 11.38
C GLU A 70 -16.33 -19.10 11.32
N GLN A 71 -16.25 -20.37 11.08
CA GLN A 71 -17.45 -21.21 11.01
C GLN A 71 -17.69 -21.96 12.28
#